data_9f56ba3625c896fcab82d4ab0d7f60b0
#
_entry.id   9f56ba3625c896fcab82d4ab0d7f60b0
#
_cell.length_a   1.000
_cell.length_b   1.000
_cell.length_c   1.000
_cell.angle_alpha   90.00
_cell.angle_beta   90.00
_cell.angle_gamma   90.00
#
_symmetry.space_group_name_H-M   'P 1'
#
loop_
_entity.id
_entity.type
_entity.pdbx_description
1 polymer ?
#
loop_
_entity_poly.entity_id
_entity_poly.type
_entity_poly.pdbx_seq_one_letter_code
_entity_poly.pdbx_strand_id
1 'polypeptide(L)'
;MSRPELLEPRKAYALWADSYPPHAHNPVMQAEQRAMLALMPGDLRGYHVLDAGCGSGRYMLHAMQRHAAKVTGVDLSPEMLERAAGELSGCDLGVELKLGGIAALPLPDVCVDLAVCGLVVGHLQKLRTALSELRRVTRSGGLILCSDVHPAGHALGWLRDFKSRGGHYAVRHTPHPLEEWRSVCAELDLEMERVLEPMLDPADIPAGAHFDARALKIPVALVLRLRRSS
;
A
#
# COMPACT_ATOMS: atom_id res chain seq x y z
N MET A 1 -29.17 -5.48 -0.73
CA MET A 1 -28.02 -6.14 -0.06
C MET A 1 -27.80 -5.45 1.29
N SER A 2 -27.53 -6.19 2.37
CA SER A 2 -27.21 -5.60 3.68
C SER A 2 -25.90 -4.80 3.59
N ARG A 3 -25.82 -3.71 4.33
CA ARG A 3 -24.58 -2.90 4.44
C ARG A 3 -23.48 -3.78 5.05
N PRO A 4 -22.21 -3.72 4.54
CA PRO A 4 -21.13 -4.50 5.13
C PRO A 4 -20.85 -4.09 6.58
N GLU A 5 -20.44 -5.05 7.42
CA GLU A 5 -19.93 -4.77 8.77
C GLU A 5 -18.58 -4.09 8.67
N LEU A 6 -18.43 -2.94 9.31
CA LEU A 6 -17.17 -2.17 9.28
C LEU A 6 -16.22 -2.70 10.37
N LEU A 7 -15.06 -3.16 9.95
CA LEU A 7 -14.04 -3.75 10.84
C LEU A 7 -12.76 -2.90 10.89
N GLU A 8 -12.09 -2.94 12.05
CA GLU A 8 -10.72 -2.44 12.17
C GLU A 8 -9.76 -3.24 11.28
N PRO A 9 -8.72 -2.61 10.71
CA PRO A 9 -7.85 -3.24 9.71
C PRO A 9 -7.30 -4.61 10.13
N ARG A 10 -6.75 -4.74 11.34
CA ARG A 10 -6.20 -6.03 11.82
C ARG A 10 -7.23 -7.16 11.75
N LYS A 11 -8.44 -6.91 12.27
CA LYS A 11 -9.52 -7.91 12.26
C LYS A 11 -9.99 -8.22 10.84
N ALA A 12 -10.13 -7.19 10.00
CA ALA A 12 -10.55 -7.34 8.63
C ALA A 12 -9.56 -8.20 7.82
N TYR A 13 -8.27 -7.89 7.88
CA TYR A 13 -7.24 -8.62 7.13
C TYR A 13 -7.01 -10.03 7.65
N ALA A 14 -7.13 -10.28 8.95
CA ALA A 14 -7.11 -11.64 9.51
C ALA A 14 -8.25 -12.52 8.93
N LEU A 15 -9.46 -11.95 8.76
CA LEU A 15 -10.57 -12.66 8.14
C LEU A 15 -10.44 -12.80 6.62
N TRP A 16 -9.74 -11.89 5.97
CA TRP A 16 -9.59 -11.85 4.52
C TRP A 16 -8.40 -12.68 4.02
N ALA A 17 -7.40 -12.94 4.86
CA ALA A 17 -6.14 -13.57 4.49
C ALA A 17 -6.30 -14.87 3.70
N ASP A 18 -7.22 -15.75 4.09
CA ASP A 18 -7.47 -17.05 3.43
C ASP A 18 -7.76 -16.91 1.93
N SER A 19 -8.44 -15.83 1.54
CA SER A 19 -8.87 -15.57 0.16
C SER A 19 -8.24 -14.34 -0.48
N TYR A 20 -7.29 -13.67 0.22
CA TYR A 20 -6.64 -12.47 -0.28
C TYR A 20 -5.64 -12.82 -1.39
N PRO A 21 -5.83 -12.34 -2.63
CA PRO A 21 -4.92 -12.67 -3.73
C PRO A 21 -3.53 -12.04 -3.58
N PRO A 22 -2.46 -12.71 -4.07
CA PRO A 22 -1.10 -12.18 -4.03
C PRO A 22 -0.81 -11.10 -5.09
N HIS A 23 -1.79 -10.79 -5.93
CA HIS A 23 -1.65 -9.83 -7.03
C HIS A 23 -2.75 -8.77 -6.98
N ALA A 24 -2.63 -7.74 -7.82
CA ALA A 24 -3.69 -6.75 -8.02
C ALA A 24 -4.92 -7.43 -8.64
N HIS A 25 -5.97 -7.60 -7.85
CA HIS A 25 -7.12 -8.45 -8.18
C HIS A 25 -8.40 -7.68 -8.54
N ASN A 26 -8.32 -6.36 -8.55
CA ASN A 26 -9.43 -5.51 -8.98
C ASN A 26 -8.91 -4.28 -9.75
N PRO A 27 -9.76 -3.60 -10.55
CA PRO A 27 -9.34 -2.48 -11.40
C PRO A 27 -8.64 -1.33 -10.64
N VAL A 28 -9.06 -1.02 -9.42
CA VAL A 28 -8.42 0.03 -8.60
C VAL A 28 -7.00 -0.36 -8.25
N MET A 29 -6.78 -1.59 -7.79
CA MET A 29 -5.44 -2.09 -7.47
C MET A 29 -4.55 -2.21 -8.71
N GLN A 30 -5.11 -2.53 -9.87
CA GLN A 30 -4.37 -2.60 -11.14
C GLN A 30 -3.90 -1.21 -11.57
N ALA A 31 -4.78 -0.20 -11.52
CA ALA A 31 -4.45 1.19 -11.82
C ALA A 31 -3.40 1.75 -10.83
N GLU A 32 -3.59 1.51 -9.55
CA GLU A 32 -2.63 1.88 -8.49
C GLU A 32 -1.27 1.21 -8.71
N GLN A 33 -1.24 -0.09 -8.95
CA GLN A 33 0.01 -0.82 -9.16
C GLN A 33 0.79 -0.31 -10.37
N ARG A 34 0.13 -0.03 -11.51
CA ARG A 34 0.80 0.57 -12.68
C ARG A 34 1.47 1.90 -12.31
N ALA A 35 0.79 2.76 -11.57
CA ALA A 35 1.32 4.05 -11.15
C ALA A 35 2.49 3.88 -10.15
N MET A 36 2.37 3.00 -9.16
CA MET A 36 3.44 2.69 -8.21
C MET A 36 4.68 2.15 -8.91
N LEU A 37 4.51 1.21 -9.84
CA LEU A 37 5.63 0.61 -10.58
C LEU A 37 6.28 1.57 -11.57
N ALA A 38 5.55 2.56 -12.08
CA ALA A 38 6.10 3.64 -12.90
C ALA A 38 6.99 4.60 -12.09
N LEU A 39 6.73 4.74 -10.79
CA LEU A 39 7.52 5.59 -9.88
C LEU A 39 8.65 4.83 -9.18
N MET A 40 8.58 3.49 -9.13
CA MET A 40 9.61 2.65 -8.53
C MET A 40 10.85 2.60 -9.44
N PRO A 41 12.08 2.72 -8.90
CA PRO A 41 13.28 2.55 -9.70
C PRO A 41 13.28 1.20 -10.45
N GLY A 42 13.71 1.21 -11.71
CA GLY A 42 13.72 0.00 -12.55
C GLY A 42 14.74 -1.04 -12.10
N ASP A 43 15.81 -0.61 -11.43
CA ASP A 43 16.88 -1.45 -10.87
C ASP A 43 17.07 -1.10 -9.39
N LEU A 44 16.99 -2.10 -8.53
CA LEU A 44 17.12 -1.96 -7.07
C LEU A 44 18.35 -2.70 -6.54
N ARG A 45 19.34 -3.02 -7.39
CA ARG A 45 20.61 -3.62 -6.93
C ARG A 45 21.26 -2.75 -5.87
N GLY A 46 21.64 -3.38 -4.76
CA GLY A 46 22.20 -2.70 -3.60
C GLY A 46 21.18 -2.06 -2.66
N TYR A 47 19.90 -2.00 -3.03
CA TYR A 47 18.86 -1.42 -2.17
C TYR A 47 18.38 -2.41 -1.10
N HIS A 48 18.20 -1.90 0.11
CA HIS A 48 17.32 -2.49 1.09
C HIS A 48 15.93 -1.86 0.94
N VAL A 49 14.94 -2.67 0.57
CA VAL A 49 13.55 -2.24 0.37
C VAL A 49 12.70 -2.67 1.55
N LEU A 50 11.90 -1.75 2.08
CA LEU A 50 10.83 -2.02 3.02
C LEU A 50 9.49 -2.02 2.28
N ASP A 51 8.63 -3.01 2.53
CA ASP A 51 7.22 -3.00 2.21
C ASP A 51 6.41 -2.87 3.52
N ALA A 52 5.92 -1.67 3.81
CA ALA A 52 5.21 -1.33 5.05
C ALA A 52 3.70 -1.53 4.88
N GLY A 53 3.15 -2.53 5.55
CA GLY A 53 1.82 -3.09 5.30
C GLY A 53 1.85 -4.03 4.09
N CYS A 54 2.79 -4.99 4.11
CA CYS A 54 3.10 -5.81 2.93
C CYS A 54 1.96 -6.75 2.50
N GLY A 55 0.98 -7.02 3.38
CA GLY A 55 -0.10 -7.96 3.10
C GLY A 55 0.44 -9.31 2.65
N SER A 56 0.04 -9.76 1.46
CA SER A 56 0.52 -11.00 0.83
C SER A 56 1.87 -10.88 0.11
N GLY A 57 2.60 -9.76 0.24
CA GLY A 57 3.96 -9.58 -0.31
C GLY A 57 4.01 -9.05 -1.74
N ARG A 58 2.95 -8.43 -2.25
CA ARG A 58 2.86 -7.96 -3.64
C ARG A 58 4.03 -7.05 -4.06
N TYR A 59 4.33 -6.01 -3.29
CA TYR A 59 5.45 -5.11 -3.61
C TYR A 59 6.81 -5.68 -3.25
N MET A 60 6.87 -6.62 -2.30
CA MET A 60 8.09 -7.41 -2.06
C MET A 60 8.50 -8.18 -3.31
N LEU A 61 7.56 -8.90 -3.96
CA LEU A 61 7.81 -9.61 -5.22
C LEU A 61 8.30 -8.66 -6.33
N HIS A 62 7.69 -7.48 -6.46
CA HIS A 62 8.14 -6.49 -7.44
C HIS A 62 9.53 -5.92 -7.14
N ALA A 63 9.90 -5.74 -5.87
CA ALA A 63 11.25 -5.32 -5.49
C ALA A 63 12.29 -6.39 -5.81
N MET A 64 11.96 -7.66 -5.55
CA MET A 64 12.82 -8.81 -5.88
C MET A 64 13.03 -8.95 -7.39
N GLN A 65 11.97 -8.82 -8.20
CA GLN A 65 12.05 -8.83 -9.67
C GLN A 65 12.94 -7.71 -10.22
N ARG A 66 13.17 -6.65 -9.44
CA ARG A 66 14.09 -5.53 -9.74
C ARG A 66 15.46 -5.67 -9.08
N HIS A 67 15.78 -6.87 -8.59
CA HIS A 67 17.07 -7.22 -8.00
C HIS A 67 17.42 -6.49 -6.70
N ALA A 68 16.44 -6.15 -5.85
CA ALA A 68 16.71 -5.60 -4.54
C ALA A 68 17.66 -6.52 -3.75
N ALA A 69 18.66 -5.94 -3.06
CA ALA A 69 19.65 -6.71 -2.30
C ALA A 69 19.05 -7.32 -1.03
N LYS A 70 18.08 -6.63 -0.42
CA LYS A 70 17.32 -7.09 0.73
C LYS A 70 15.90 -6.56 0.66
N VAL A 71 14.92 -7.37 1.08
CA VAL A 71 13.51 -6.97 1.16
C VAL A 71 12.96 -7.31 2.54
N THR A 72 12.41 -6.32 3.24
CA THR A 72 11.75 -6.51 4.53
C THR A 72 10.27 -6.17 4.38
N GLY A 73 9.39 -7.10 4.70
CA GLY A 73 7.95 -6.89 4.80
C GLY A 73 7.52 -6.70 6.25
N VAL A 74 6.66 -5.73 6.50
CA VAL A 74 6.03 -5.50 7.81
C VAL A 74 4.53 -5.52 7.64
N ASP A 75 3.81 -6.31 8.42
CA ASP A 75 2.34 -6.30 8.46
C ASP A 75 1.82 -6.47 9.88
N LEU A 76 0.63 -5.92 10.13
CA LEU A 76 -0.04 -5.99 11.43
C LEU A 76 -0.76 -7.34 11.66
N SER A 77 -1.07 -8.08 10.58
CA SER A 77 -1.76 -9.37 10.60
C SER A 77 -0.76 -10.52 10.46
N PRO A 78 -0.65 -11.40 11.47
CA PRO A 78 0.12 -12.63 11.36
C PRO A 78 -0.34 -13.51 10.18
N GLU A 79 -1.64 -13.55 9.91
CA GLU A 79 -2.24 -14.34 8.84
C GLU A 79 -1.80 -13.84 7.45
N MET A 80 -1.66 -12.51 7.30
CA MET A 80 -1.10 -11.92 6.08
C MET A 80 0.39 -12.26 5.92
N LEU A 81 1.17 -12.24 7.03
CA LEU A 81 2.57 -12.63 6.99
C LEU A 81 2.78 -14.10 6.64
N GLU A 82 1.92 -15.00 7.13
CA GLU A 82 1.93 -16.42 6.72
C GLU A 82 1.68 -16.55 5.22
N ARG A 83 0.72 -15.79 4.70
CA ARG A 83 0.46 -15.77 3.27
C ARG A 83 1.65 -15.22 2.48
N ALA A 84 2.23 -14.11 2.90
CA ALA A 84 3.44 -13.56 2.27
C ALA A 84 4.60 -14.57 2.28
N ALA A 85 4.80 -15.28 3.39
CA ALA A 85 5.83 -16.33 3.49
C ALA A 85 5.60 -17.45 2.48
N GLY A 86 4.34 -17.86 2.25
CA GLY A 86 3.99 -18.84 1.22
C GLY A 86 4.30 -18.35 -0.20
N GLU A 87 3.91 -17.12 -0.54
CA GLU A 87 4.14 -16.50 -1.86
C GLU A 87 5.64 -16.24 -2.15
N LEU A 88 6.42 -16.00 -1.11
CA LEU A 88 7.86 -15.73 -1.20
C LEU A 88 8.72 -16.99 -1.03
N SER A 89 8.09 -18.15 -0.83
CA SER A 89 8.80 -19.41 -0.66
C SER A 89 9.63 -19.77 -1.92
N GLY A 90 10.87 -20.21 -1.71
CA GLY A 90 11.79 -20.55 -2.82
C GLY A 90 12.55 -19.34 -3.40
N CYS A 91 12.45 -18.16 -2.81
CA CYS A 91 13.26 -17.01 -3.19
C CYS A 91 14.58 -17.02 -2.41
N ASP A 92 15.72 -17.07 -3.12
CA ASP A 92 17.07 -17.11 -2.54
C ASP A 92 17.57 -15.76 -1.99
N LEU A 93 16.74 -14.73 -1.99
CA LEU A 93 17.08 -13.38 -1.54
C LEU A 93 16.87 -13.21 -0.03
N GLY A 94 17.60 -12.27 0.57
CA GLY A 94 17.44 -11.85 1.97
C GLY A 94 16.06 -11.25 2.24
N VAL A 95 15.03 -12.12 2.32
CA VAL A 95 13.66 -11.75 2.66
C VAL A 95 13.47 -11.84 4.17
N GLU A 96 12.92 -10.80 4.76
CA GLU A 96 12.60 -10.74 6.18
C GLU A 96 11.14 -10.31 6.36
N LEU A 97 10.37 -11.05 7.17
CA LEU A 97 8.99 -10.71 7.52
C LEU A 97 8.92 -10.38 9.02
N LYS A 98 8.28 -9.25 9.35
CA LYS A 98 8.16 -8.76 10.73
C LYS A 98 6.71 -8.42 11.06
N LEU A 99 6.26 -8.88 12.21
CA LEU A 99 4.97 -8.46 12.77
C LEU A 99 5.12 -7.03 13.33
N GLY A 100 4.27 -6.11 12.85
CA GLY A 100 4.25 -4.72 13.30
C GLY A 100 3.30 -3.85 12.49
N GLY A 101 3.03 -2.65 12.98
CA GLY A 101 2.17 -1.67 12.30
C GLY A 101 2.96 -0.51 11.73
N ILE A 102 2.40 0.16 10.72
CA ILE A 102 3.02 1.34 10.09
C ILE A 102 3.06 2.58 11.01
N ALA A 103 2.37 2.53 12.14
CA ALA A 103 2.41 3.58 13.18
C ALA A 103 3.64 3.47 14.11
N ALA A 104 4.30 2.31 14.13
CA ALA A 104 5.50 2.01 14.91
C ALA A 104 6.22 0.83 14.23
N LEU A 105 7.04 1.13 13.24
CA LEU A 105 7.74 0.12 12.45
C LEU A 105 8.83 -0.58 13.29
N PRO A 106 8.88 -1.93 13.33
CA PRO A 106 9.86 -2.70 14.09
C PRO A 106 11.23 -2.74 13.38
N LEU A 107 11.70 -1.58 12.96
CA LEU A 107 12.99 -1.38 12.29
C LEU A 107 13.76 -0.25 12.96
N PRO A 108 15.11 -0.31 12.93
CA PRO A 108 15.95 0.80 13.38
C PRO A 108 15.79 2.01 12.45
N ASP A 109 16.25 3.16 12.95
CA ASP A 109 16.31 4.38 12.13
C ASP A 109 17.28 4.22 10.96
N VAL A 110 17.01 4.90 9.86
CA VAL A 110 17.97 5.09 8.74
C VAL A 110 18.50 3.77 8.18
N CYS A 111 17.65 2.78 8.00
CA CYS A 111 18.06 1.42 7.64
C CYS A 111 17.64 0.97 6.23
N VAL A 112 16.74 1.70 5.54
CA VAL A 112 16.25 1.32 4.20
C VAL A 112 16.52 2.41 3.16
N ASP A 113 16.71 1.99 1.90
CA ASP A 113 16.94 2.90 0.77
C ASP A 113 15.64 3.28 0.08
N LEU A 114 14.65 2.38 0.10
CA LEU A 114 13.31 2.56 -0.43
C LEU A 114 12.28 1.99 0.57
N ALA A 115 11.34 2.81 1.00
CA ALA A 115 10.14 2.38 1.69
C ALA A 115 8.93 2.41 0.74
N VAL A 116 8.19 1.32 0.66
CA VAL A 116 6.93 1.21 -0.08
C VAL A 116 5.80 1.06 0.92
N CYS A 117 4.69 1.77 0.71
CA CYS A 117 3.48 1.68 1.53
C CYS A 117 2.25 1.81 0.60
N GLY A 118 1.78 0.67 0.10
CA GLY A 118 0.74 0.61 -0.93
C GLY A 118 -0.66 0.33 -0.38
N LEU A 119 -1.58 1.30 -0.47
CA LEU A 119 -2.98 1.20 -0.02
C LEU A 119 -3.14 0.90 1.49
N VAL A 120 -2.29 1.48 2.33
CA VAL A 120 -2.23 1.19 3.78
C VAL A 120 -2.42 2.42 4.65
N VAL A 121 -1.94 3.61 4.23
CA VAL A 121 -1.94 4.81 5.09
C VAL A 121 -3.34 5.22 5.54
N GLY A 122 -4.37 4.99 4.73
CA GLY A 122 -5.77 5.24 5.07
C GLY A 122 -6.33 4.34 6.19
N HIS A 123 -5.58 3.35 6.65
CA HIS A 123 -5.94 2.59 7.85
C HIS A 123 -5.59 3.35 9.13
N LEU A 124 -4.86 4.44 9.05
CA LEU A 124 -4.59 5.34 10.18
C LEU A 124 -5.46 6.60 10.09
N GLN A 125 -5.87 7.10 11.25
CA GLN A 125 -6.60 8.36 11.33
C GLN A 125 -5.71 9.59 11.06
N LYS A 126 -4.40 9.46 11.29
CA LYS A 126 -3.42 10.54 11.15
C LYS A 126 -2.33 10.14 10.17
N LEU A 127 -2.35 10.73 8.99
CA LEU A 127 -1.33 10.53 7.95
C LEU A 127 0.09 10.77 8.48
N ARG A 128 0.27 11.81 9.30
CA ARG A 128 1.55 12.18 9.90
C ARG A 128 2.22 11.02 10.64
N THR A 129 1.45 10.17 11.33
CA THR A 129 1.99 9.03 12.07
C THR A 129 2.69 8.04 11.13
N ALA A 130 2.06 7.69 10.01
CA ALA A 130 2.66 6.79 9.02
C ALA A 130 3.91 7.43 8.37
N LEU A 131 3.78 8.68 7.91
CA LEU A 131 4.89 9.34 7.21
C LEU A 131 6.09 9.60 8.13
N SER A 132 5.88 9.88 9.41
CA SER A 132 6.97 10.02 10.39
C SER A 132 7.78 8.72 10.52
N GLU A 133 7.13 7.56 10.59
CA GLU A 133 7.79 6.27 10.69
C GLU A 133 8.50 5.87 9.39
N LEU A 134 7.84 6.06 8.23
CA LEU A 134 8.46 5.83 6.93
C LEU A 134 9.71 6.71 6.75
N ARG A 135 9.63 8.00 7.14
CA ARG A 135 10.79 8.89 7.15
C ARG A 135 11.88 8.43 8.09
N ARG A 136 11.53 8.03 9.31
CA ARG A 136 12.49 7.59 10.34
C ARG A 136 13.36 6.46 9.83
N VAL A 137 12.75 5.43 9.24
CA VAL A 137 13.46 4.23 8.78
C VAL A 137 14.20 4.43 7.44
N THR A 138 13.77 5.37 6.60
CA THR A 138 14.38 5.64 5.28
C THR A 138 15.65 6.46 5.46
N ARG A 139 16.71 6.14 4.73
CA ARG A 139 17.98 6.88 4.73
C ARG A 139 17.82 8.30 4.16
N SER A 140 18.73 9.20 4.54
CA SER A 140 18.84 10.50 3.89
C SER A 140 19.04 10.34 2.37
N GLY A 141 18.29 11.10 1.57
CA GLY A 141 18.22 10.92 0.10
C GLY A 141 17.44 9.69 -0.38
N GLY A 142 16.99 8.82 0.54
CA GLY A 142 16.21 7.63 0.21
C GLY A 142 14.78 7.97 -0.24
N LEU A 143 14.14 6.99 -0.85
CA LEU A 143 12.83 7.13 -1.48
C LEU A 143 11.71 6.53 -0.62
N ILE A 144 10.53 7.16 -0.68
CA ILE A 144 9.30 6.64 -0.09
C ILE A 144 8.24 6.65 -1.19
N LEU A 145 7.66 5.49 -1.50
CA LEU A 145 6.53 5.34 -2.40
C LEU A 145 5.29 5.04 -1.58
N CYS A 146 4.31 5.93 -1.64
CA CYS A 146 3.03 5.73 -0.96
C CYS A 146 1.90 5.74 -1.97
N SER A 147 0.88 4.94 -1.69
CA SER A 147 -0.41 5.03 -2.38
C SER A 147 -1.57 4.87 -1.40
N ASP A 148 -2.72 5.43 -1.79
CA ASP A 148 -3.99 5.18 -1.13
C ASP A 148 -5.16 5.31 -2.09
N VAL A 149 -6.33 4.85 -1.67
CA VAL A 149 -7.59 5.07 -2.40
C VAL A 149 -7.85 6.57 -2.49
N HIS A 150 -8.19 7.05 -3.69
CA HIS A 150 -8.41 8.48 -3.88
C HIS A 150 -9.62 8.98 -3.08
N PRO A 151 -9.54 10.15 -2.42
CA PRO A 151 -10.64 10.72 -1.65
C PRO A 151 -11.95 10.88 -2.43
N ALA A 152 -11.88 11.08 -3.76
CA ALA A 152 -13.05 11.16 -4.63
C ALA A 152 -13.89 9.87 -4.61
N GLY A 153 -13.25 8.70 -4.58
CA GLY A 153 -13.96 7.41 -4.46
C GLY A 153 -14.67 7.28 -3.12
N HIS A 154 -14.02 7.72 -2.05
CA HIS A 154 -14.64 7.76 -0.72
C HIS A 154 -15.85 8.69 -0.68
N ALA A 155 -15.80 9.87 -1.32
CA ALA A 155 -16.93 10.80 -1.45
C ALA A 155 -18.11 10.20 -2.23
N LEU A 156 -17.86 9.23 -3.12
CA LEU A 156 -18.89 8.44 -3.81
C LEU A 156 -19.40 7.24 -2.99
N GLY A 157 -18.92 7.06 -1.75
CA GLY A 157 -19.33 5.98 -0.86
C GLY A 157 -18.62 4.64 -1.14
N TRP A 158 -17.51 4.64 -1.86
CA TRP A 158 -16.75 3.41 -2.07
C TRP A 158 -16.20 2.87 -0.76
N LEU A 159 -16.28 1.56 -0.62
CA LEU A 159 -15.76 0.83 0.52
C LEU A 159 -14.77 -0.22 0.03
N ARG A 160 -13.75 -0.48 0.82
CA ARG A 160 -12.88 -1.64 0.64
C ARG A 160 -13.55 -2.83 1.33
N ASP A 161 -14.45 -3.49 0.59
CA ASP A 161 -15.27 -4.57 1.11
C ASP A 161 -14.87 -5.94 0.55
N PHE A 162 -15.23 -6.99 1.31
CA PHE A 162 -14.95 -8.37 0.97
C PHE A 162 -15.98 -9.30 1.61
N LYS A 163 -16.07 -10.51 1.07
CA LYS A 163 -16.88 -11.59 1.64
C LYS A 163 -15.99 -12.67 2.23
N SER A 164 -16.27 -13.09 3.44
CA SER A 164 -15.57 -14.20 4.11
C SER A 164 -16.49 -14.90 5.09
N ARG A 165 -16.38 -16.22 5.18
CA ARG A 165 -17.12 -17.05 6.17
C ARG A 165 -18.62 -16.75 6.24
N GLY A 166 -19.25 -16.48 5.09
CA GLY A 166 -20.68 -16.15 4.98
C GLY A 166 -21.08 -14.73 5.38
N GLY A 167 -20.14 -13.90 5.80
CA GLY A 167 -20.34 -12.48 6.11
C GLY A 167 -19.91 -11.54 4.98
N HIS A 168 -20.39 -10.29 5.03
CA HIS A 168 -19.98 -9.17 4.18
C HIS A 168 -19.37 -8.09 5.05
N TYR A 169 -18.11 -7.78 4.86
CA TYR A 169 -17.30 -6.90 5.71
C TYR A 169 -16.68 -5.78 4.89
N ALA A 170 -16.37 -4.67 5.54
CA ALA A 170 -15.57 -3.58 4.97
C ALA A 170 -14.46 -3.17 5.94
N VAL A 171 -13.32 -2.79 5.41
CA VAL A 171 -12.18 -2.31 6.20
C VAL A 171 -12.39 -0.83 6.51
N ARG A 172 -12.18 -0.44 7.77
CA ARG A 172 -12.19 0.98 8.16
C ARG A 172 -11.07 1.72 7.41
N HIS A 173 -11.44 2.84 6.84
CA HIS A 173 -10.54 3.65 6.02
C HIS A 173 -10.81 5.16 6.27
N THR A 174 -9.76 5.94 6.38
CA THR A 174 -9.77 7.40 6.52
C THR A 174 -9.16 7.99 5.24
N PRO A 175 -9.91 8.77 4.45
CA PRO A 175 -9.34 9.41 3.26
C PRO A 175 -8.42 10.56 3.69
N HIS A 176 -7.24 10.64 3.08
CA HIS A 176 -6.28 11.71 3.26
C HIS A 176 -6.19 12.55 1.98
N PRO A 177 -6.75 13.78 1.93
CA PRO A 177 -6.70 14.63 0.75
C PRO A 177 -5.27 15.11 0.45
N LEU A 178 -4.98 15.43 -0.82
CA LEU A 178 -3.64 15.82 -1.26
C LEU A 178 -3.07 17.02 -0.47
N GLU A 179 -3.92 17.93 -0.03
CA GLU A 179 -3.52 19.08 0.79
C GLU A 179 -2.95 18.62 2.15
N GLU A 180 -3.51 17.58 2.77
CA GLU A 180 -2.98 17.01 4.00
C GLU A 180 -1.60 16.37 3.75
N TRP A 181 -1.44 15.64 2.63
CA TRP A 181 -0.13 15.11 2.22
C TRP A 181 0.91 16.23 2.06
N ARG A 182 0.56 17.32 1.38
CA ARG A 182 1.45 18.48 1.19
C ARG A 182 1.89 19.09 2.52
N SER A 183 0.94 19.32 3.43
CA SER A 183 1.21 19.87 4.76
C SER A 183 2.13 18.96 5.57
N VAL A 184 1.81 17.68 5.66
CA VAL A 184 2.58 16.71 6.44
C VAL A 184 3.98 16.49 5.83
N CYS A 185 4.11 16.44 4.51
CA CYS A 185 5.41 16.33 3.86
C CYS A 185 6.31 17.56 4.18
N ALA A 186 5.74 18.77 4.14
CA ALA A 186 6.49 19.99 4.49
C ALA A 186 6.93 19.98 5.96
N GLU A 187 6.07 19.55 6.88
CA GLU A 187 6.40 19.44 8.31
C GLU A 187 7.50 18.39 8.61
N LEU A 188 7.61 17.38 7.76
CA LEU A 188 8.52 16.26 7.93
C LEU A 188 9.77 16.35 7.03
N ASP A 189 10.04 17.46 6.37
CA ASP A 189 11.14 17.61 5.41
C ASP A 189 11.18 16.46 4.38
N LEU A 190 10.01 16.11 3.84
CA LEU A 190 9.85 15.16 2.74
C LEU A 190 9.59 15.94 1.45
N GLU A 191 10.48 15.82 0.48
CA GLU A 191 10.28 16.39 -0.85
C GLU A 191 9.27 15.55 -1.64
N MET A 192 8.21 16.17 -2.13
CA MET A 192 7.22 15.53 -2.98
C MET A 192 7.66 15.59 -4.45
N GLU A 193 8.39 14.57 -4.93
CA GLU A 193 8.95 14.54 -6.29
C GLU A 193 7.90 14.30 -7.37
N ARG A 194 6.92 13.45 -7.10
CA ARG A 194 5.85 13.07 -8.04
C ARG A 194 4.55 12.79 -7.32
N VAL A 195 3.47 13.19 -7.97
CA VAL A 195 2.10 12.82 -7.59
C VAL A 195 1.41 12.29 -8.86
N LEU A 196 0.81 11.14 -8.77
CA LEU A 196 -0.02 10.55 -9.81
C LEU A 196 -1.42 10.26 -9.26
N GLU A 197 -2.41 10.54 -10.07
CA GLU A 197 -3.84 10.30 -9.77
C GLU A 197 -4.41 9.38 -10.86
N PRO A 198 -4.08 8.07 -10.84
CA PRO A 198 -4.47 7.15 -11.89
C PRO A 198 -6.00 7.01 -11.99
N MET A 199 -6.46 6.94 -13.23
CA MET A 199 -7.84 6.62 -13.61
C MET A 199 -7.97 5.12 -13.86
N LEU A 200 -9.20 4.60 -13.83
CA LEU A 200 -9.45 3.25 -14.32
C LEU A 200 -9.21 3.18 -15.83
N ASP A 201 -8.56 2.13 -16.27
CA ASP A 201 -8.53 1.75 -17.66
C ASP A 201 -9.79 0.88 -17.95
N PRO A 202 -10.61 1.21 -18.94
CA PRO A 202 -11.75 0.37 -19.34
C PRO A 202 -11.35 -1.08 -19.63
N ALA A 203 -10.11 -1.32 -20.08
CA ALA A 203 -9.60 -2.67 -20.34
C ALA A 203 -9.39 -3.51 -19.06
N ASP A 204 -9.25 -2.88 -17.89
CA ASP A 204 -9.12 -3.59 -16.60
C ASP A 204 -10.47 -4.05 -16.05
N ILE A 205 -11.59 -3.61 -16.64
CA ILE A 205 -12.92 -3.90 -16.12
C ILE A 205 -13.40 -5.23 -16.71
N PRO A 206 -13.68 -6.23 -15.85
CA PRO A 206 -14.17 -7.52 -16.34
C PRO A 206 -15.46 -7.37 -17.14
N ALA A 207 -15.58 -8.12 -18.23
CA ALA A 207 -16.80 -8.13 -19.05
C ALA A 207 -18.02 -8.50 -18.18
N GLY A 208 -19.08 -7.69 -18.26
CA GLY A 208 -20.30 -7.89 -17.47
C GLY A 208 -20.20 -7.42 -16.01
N ALA A 209 -19.10 -6.80 -15.61
CA ALA A 209 -18.99 -6.25 -14.26
C ALA A 209 -19.98 -5.10 -14.04
N HIS A 210 -20.74 -5.18 -12.95
CA HIS A 210 -21.58 -4.06 -12.50
C HIS A 210 -20.73 -3.12 -11.65
N PHE A 211 -20.47 -1.92 -12.14
CA PHE A 211 -19.75 -0.88 -11.42
C PHE A 211 -20.37 0.50 -11.68
N ASP A 212 -20.06 1.46 -10.81
CA ASP A 212 -20.48 2.83 -10.98
C ASP A 212 -19.72 3.49 -12.14
N ALA A 213 -20.40 3.83 -13.22
CA ALA A 213 -19.79 4.46 -14.40
C ALA A 213 -19.07 5.80 -14.09
N ARG A 214 -19.40 6.45 -12.95
CA ARG A 214 -18.68 7.63 -12.48
C ARG A 214 -17.21 7.29 -12.12
N ALA A 215 -16.91 6.04 -11.78
CA ALA A 215 -15.57 5.56 -11.51
C ALA A 215 -14.58 5.74 -12.68
N LEU A 216 -15.09 5.78 -13.93
CA LEU A 216 -14.28 6.07 -15.12
C LEU A 216 -13.94 7.56 -15.29
N LYS A 217 -14.55 8.44 -14.51
CA LYS A 217 -14.44 9.90 -14.65
C LYS A 217 -13.70 10.57 -13.48
N ILE A 218 -13.25 9.80 -12.52
CA ILE A 218 -12.53 10.28 -11.35
C ILE A 218 -11.28 9.46 -11.12
N PRO A 219 -10.23 10.02 -10.50
CA PRO A 219 -9.07 9.25 -10.09
C PRO A 219 -9.46 8.24 -9.01
N VAL A 220 -8.84 7.05 -9.05
CA VAL A 220 -9.16 5.94 -8.15
C VAL A 220 -8.12 5.71 -7.07
N ALA A 221 -6.92 6.19 -7.28
CA ALA A 221 -5.86 6.17 -6.28
C ALA A 221 -5.09 7.50 -6.30
N LEU A 222 -4.45 7.79 -5.18
CA LEU A 222 -3.43 8.81 -5.04
C LEU A 222 -2.10 8.10 -4.83
N VAL A 223 -1.11 8.39 -5.68
CA VAL A 223 0.20 7.73 -5.67
C VAL A 223 1.29 8.78 -5.61
N LEU A 224 2.19 8.66 -4.64
CA LEU A 224 3.22 9.66 -4.37
C LEU A 224 4.61 9.02 -4.34
N ARG A 225 5.57 9.73 -4.94
CA ARG A 225 6.99 9.49 -4.71
C ARG A 225 7.55 10.65 -3.91
N LEU A 226 8.05 10.32 -2.75
CA LEU A 226 8.64 11.26 -1.81
C LEU A 226 10.14 10.94 -1.67
N ARG A 227 10.92 11.97 -1.38
CA ARG A 227 12.34 11.84 -1.02
C ARG A 227 12.56 12.37 0.38
N ARG A 228 13.28 11.62 1.22
CA ARG A 228 13.76 12.15 2.49
C ARG A 228 14.89 13.14 2.23
N SER A 229 14.69 14.39 2.61
CA SER A 229 15.76 15.40 2.60
C SER A 229 16.94 15.01 3.50
N SER A 230 18.07 15.60 3.27
CA SER A 230 19.33 15.33 4.00
C SER A 230 19.25 15.71 5.46
#